data_44e1e0e00454e7a01638bcad9ae4c34c
#
_entry.id   44e1e0e00454e7a01638bcad9ae4c34c
#
_cell.length_a   1.000
_cell.length_b   1.000
_cell.length_c   1.000
_cell.angle_alpha   90.00
_cell.angle_beta   90.00
_cell.angle_gamma   90.00
#
_symmetry.space_group_name_H-M   'P 1'
#
loop_
_entity.id
_entity.type
_entity.pdbx_description
1 polymer ?
#
loop_
_entity_poly.entity_id
_entity_poly.type
_entity_poly.pdbx_seq_one_letter_code
_entity_poly.pdbx_strand_id
1 'polypeptide(L)'
;MCVNCCKVDCSLFPCERGCGLPVCSNECENSPKHIRLECDYLRSLKPTCDSTGSIDLLQAVVPIRSLTFSEDEKKLLHAFECHPEVQMGREVELLKKNVKINPSEEEEALMLRVSRVMDTTCFETAITTNKSSASLRALYPLGALQNHSCIPNTRHHFDSNQRAIVSAALPIKKGEEITMTYTDLLWDTTLRRHFLKVTKYFSCKCERCADKVERGSMLGALKCAEADCPGDLLPEDSLDFNSAWICGKCQLRISGRQIKSIKSGIGAIMEEMQYKSPRQIQKFIETELRVLVPATNCTMLDMKFRVISLFGRIEGLSWKDLTDRELNIKGNYCNELLNTLDLLGCGACKKKGLILYELYRTNEEKLSRLASRPMDDCEFSEADLIDNESILREASEILQEDIAAPEDYHCKIRNNHEIRTFQSEKREGSLSNAVM
;
A
#
# COMPACT_ATOMS: atom_id res chain seq x y z
N MET A 1 -4.35 0.74 -21.34
CA MET A 1 -4.88 1.96 -20.66
C MET A 1 -4.91 3.12 -21.67
N CYS A 2 -5.98 3.88 -21.70
CA CYS A 2 -6.08 5.10 -22.51
C CYS A 2 -5.17 6.21 -21.96
N VAL A 3 -4.34 6.82 -22.80
CA VAL A 3 -3.38 7.86 -22.36
C VAL A 3 -4.06 9.12 -21.82
N ASN A 4 -5.24 9.47 -22.33
CA ASN A 4 -5.93 10.70 -21.94
C ASN A 4 -6.74 10.57 -20.66
N CYS A 5 -7.63 9.55 -20.56
CA CYS A 5 -8.57 9.40 -19.43
C CYS A 5 -8.17 8.28 -18.47
N CYS A 6 -7.07 7.61 -18.71
CA CYS A 6 -6.54 6.50 -17.91
C CYS A 6 -7.48 5.28 -17.78
N LYS A 7 -8.60 5.20 -18.52
CA LYS A 7 -9.47 4.01 -18.50
C LYS A 7 -8.71 2.75 -18.87
N VAL A 8 -8.94 1.70 -18.11
CA VAL A 8 -8.61 0.30 -18.39
C VAL A 8 -9.89 -0.45 -18.75
N ASP A 9 -9.79 -1.69 -19.23
CA ASP A 9 -10.94 -2.52 -19.64
C ASP A 9 -11.84 -1.88 -20.72
N CYS A 10 -11.24 -1.15 -21.65
CA CYS A 10 -11.92 -0.56 -22.79
C CYS A 10 -11.18 -0.93 -24.08
N SER A 11 -11.89 -0.91 -25.20
CA SER A 11 -11.25 -1.02 -26.50
C SER A 11 -10.30 0.15 -26.70
N LEU A 12 -9.07 -0.15 -27.10
CA LEU A 12 -8.03 0.84 -27.36
C LEU A 12 -7.65 0.78 -28.83
N PHE A 13 -7.41 1.94 -29.41
CA PHE A 13 -6.84 2.07 -30.76
C PHE A 13 -5.70 3.08 -30.75
N PRO A 14 -4.73 2.95 -31.67
CA PRO A 14 -3.67 3.94 -31.79
C PRO A 14 -4.27 5.28 -32.24
N CYS A 15 -3.76 6.39 -31.72
CA CYS A 15 -4.18 7.72 -32.12
C CYS A 15 -4.00 7.92 -33.63
N GLU A 16 -5.08 8.19 -34.36
CA GLU A 16 -5.09 8.38 -35.82
C GLU A 16 -4.35 9.65 -36.27
N ARG A 17 -4.11 10.58 -35.33
CA ARG A 17 -3.25 11.75 -35.54
C ARG A 17 -1.78 11.38 -35.71
N GLY A 18 -1.40 10.14 -35.41
CA GLY A 18 -0.06 9.59 -35.66
C GLY A 18 0.94 9.75 -34.52
N CYS A 19 0.51 9.98 -33.29
CA CYS A 19 1.42 10.02 -32.14
C CYS A 19 1.82 8.63 -31.59
N GLY A 20 1.11 7.56 -31.98
CA GLY A 20 1.38 6.18 -31.57
C GLY A 20 0.83 5.79 -30.20
N LEU A 21 0.28 6.72 -29.41
CA LEU A 21 -0.26 6.45 -28.08
C LEU A 21 -1.69 5.87 -28.15
N PRO A 22 -2.07 4.96 -27.22
CA PRO A 22 -3.39 4.35 -27.21
C PRO A 22 -4.45 5.30 -26.64
N VAL A 23 -5.58 5.42 -27.33
CA VAL A 23 -6.78 6.16 -26.91
C VAL A 23 -8.01 5.26 -26.95
N CYS A 24 -9.08 5.59 -26.20
CA CYS A 24 -10.27 4.75 -26.10
C CYS A 24 -11.49 5.31 -26.87
N SER A 25 -11.43 6.54 -27.33
CA SER A 25 -12.52 7.19 -28.11
C SER A 25 -11.99 8.41 -28.86
N ASN A 26 -12.79 8.88 -29.82
CA ASN A 26 -12.50 10.09 -30.57
C ASN A 26 -12.48 11.34 -29.66
N GLU A 27 -13.26 11.38 -28.57
CA GLU A 27 -13.21 12.46 -27.61
C GLU A 27 -11.87 12.48 -26.87
N CYS A 28 -11.33 11.30 -26.53
CA CYS A 28 -10.01 11.19 -25.91
C CYS A 28 -8.88 11.56 -26.90
N GLU A 29 -9.00 11.16 -28.15
CA GLU A 29 -8.04 11.51 -29.21
C GLU A 29 -8.01 13.02 -29.47
N ASN A 30 -9.18 13.65 -29.55
CA ASN A 30 -9.33 15.08 -29.83
C ASN A 30 -9.33 15.96 -28.55
N SER A 31 -9.04 15.39 -27.41
CA SER A 31 -8.90 16.12 -26.16
C SER A 31 -7.78 17.16 -26.25
N PRO A 32 -8.05 18.45 -25.90
CA PRO A 32 -7.01 19.47 -25.85
C PRO A 32 -5.83 19.08 -24.94
N LYS A 33 -6.10 18.30 -23.88
CA LYS A 33 -5.08 17.78 -22.98
C LYS A 33 -4.15 16.83 -23.74
N HIS A 34 -4.69 15.82 -24.43
CA HIS A 34 -3.90 14.86 -25.22
C HIS A 34 -3.12 15.56 -26.32
N ILE A 35 -3.79 16.43 -27.08
CA ILE A 35 -3.16 17.14 -28.22
C ILE A 35 -1.93 17.94 -27.74
N ARG A 36 -2.11 18.78 -26.73
CA ARG A 36 -1.07 19.73 -26.27
C ARG A 36 0.08 19.04 -25.52
N LEU A 37 -0.25 18.05 -24.67
CA LEU A 37 0.75 17.51 -23.74
C LEU A 37 1.70 16.49 -24.39
N GLU A 38 1.22 15.73 -25.37
CA GLU A 38 2.03 14.65 -25.97
C GLU A 38 1.85 14.49 -27.48
N CYS A 39 0.63 14.62 -28.00
CA CYS A 39 0.32 14.24 -29.38
C CYS A 39 1.06 15.10 -30.42
N ASP A 40 1.01 16.43 -30.28
CA ASP A 40 1.66 17.34 -31.26
C ASP A 40 3.17 17.17 -31.29
N TYR A 41 3.81 16.97 -30.12
CA TYR A 41 5.24 16.68 -30.04
C TYR A 41 5.59 15.36 -30.71
N LEU A 42 4.94 14.27 -30.31
CA LEU A 42 5.24 12.94 -30.86
C LEU A 42 4.97 12.86 -32.34
N ARG A 43 3.87 13.46 -32.83
CA ARG A 43 3.56 13.51 -34.27
C ARG A 43 4.64 14.20 -35.06
N SER A 44 5.26 15.24 -34.55
CA SER A 44 6.35 15.95 -35.23
C SER A 44 7.58 15.05 -35.46
N LEU A 45 7.78 14.10 -34.54
CA LEU A 45 8.91 13.15 -34.59
C LEU A 45 8.64 11.89 -35.42
N LYS A 46 7.39 11.72 -35.91
CA LYS A 46 6.93 10.55 -36.72
C LYS A 46 7.37 9.20 -36.13
N PRO A 47 6.95 8.88 -34.87
CA PRO A 47 7.37 7.65 -34.22
C PRO A 47 6.95 6.43 -35.04
N THR A 48 7.88 5.49 -35.27
CA THR A 48 7.55 4.20 -35.84
C THR A 48 7.12 3.27 -34.71
N CYS A 49 5.81 3.14 -34.50
CA CYS A 49 5.28 2.32 -33.39
C CYS A 49 4.65 1.03 -33.95
N ASP A 50 5.21 -0.09 -33.52
CA ASP A 50 4.47 -1.35 -33.41
C ASP A 50 3.76 -1.40 -32.02
N SER A 51 3.13 -2.51 -31.66
CA SER A 51 2.47 -2.69 -30.37
C SER A 51 3.43 -2.53 -29.16
N THR A 52 4.69 -2.88 -29.34
CA THR A 52 5.73 -2.76 -28.30
C THR A 52 6.11 -1.29 -28.12
N GLY A 53 6.31 -0.55 -29.20
CA GLY A 53 6.61 0.87 -29.15
C GLY A 53 5.51 1.70 -28.51
N SER A 54 4.24 1.31 -28.65
CA SER A 54 3.10 1.96 -27.94
C SER A 54 3.17 1.78 -26.42
N ILE A 55 3.65 0.63 -25.92
CA ILE A 55 3.85 0.40 -24.48
C ILE A 55 4.99 1.27 -23.96
N ASP A 56 6.10 1.33 -24.66
CA ASP A 56 7.25 2.15 -24.29
C ASP A 56 6.91 3.65 -24.28
N LEU A 57 6.14 4.12 -25.27
CA LEU A 57 5.59 5.48 -25.28
C LEU A 57 4.70 5.75 -24.08
N LEU A 58 3.85 4.79 -23.69
CA LEU A 58 2.97 4.94 -22.53
C LEU A 58 3.77 5.00 -21.23
N GLN A 59 4.84 4.22 -21.09
CA GLN A 59 5.74 4.28 -19.94
C GLN A 59 6.48 5.62 -19.88
N ALA A 60 6.85 6.18 -21.01
CA ALA A 60 7.57 7.45 -21.11
C ALA A 60 6.67 8.69 -21.20
N VAL A 61 5.35 8.54 -21.01
CA VAL A 61 4.39 9.66 -21.16
C VAL A 61 4.66 10.84 -20.23
N VAL A 62 5.13 10.58 -19.01
CA VAL A 62 5.42 11.65 -18.04
C VAL A 62 6.65 12.48 -18.47
N PRO A 63 7.80 11.88 -18.79
CA PRO A 63 8.89 12.61 -19.44
C PRO A 63 8.48 13.43 -20.66
N ILE A 64 7.68 12.86 -21.57
CA ILE A 64 7.20 13.59 -22.76
C ILE A 64 6.35 14.79 -22.35
N ARG A 65 5.41 14.64 -21.43
CA ARG A 65 4.57 15.74 -20.93
C ARG A 65 5.36 16.85 -20.24
N SER A 66 6.51 16.52 -19.66
CA SER A 66 7.35 17.54 -19.01
C SER A 66 7.88 18.60 -19.98
N LEU A 67 7.94 18.31 -21.27
CA LEU A 67 8.36 19.27 -22.31
C LEU A 67 7.37 20.44 -22.45
N THR A 68 6.14 20.27 -21.98
CA THR A 68 5.13 21.34 -21.94
C THR A 68 5.02 22.07 -20.63
N PHE A 69 5.92 21.79 -19.66
CA PHE A 69 5.93 22.46 -18.37
C PHE A 69 6.23 23.96 -18.52
N SER A 70 5.49 24.76 -17.79
CA SER A 70 5.79 26.19 -17.59
C SER A 70 7.09 26.36 -16.82
N GLU A 71 7.67 27.55 -16.86
CA GLU A 71 8.90 27.86 -16.11
C GLU A 71 8.73 27.67 -14.59
N ASP A 72 7.53 27.90 -14.05
CA ASP A 72 7.28 27.68 -12.62
C ASP A 72 7.16 26.18 -12.29
N GLU A 73 6.59 25.37 -13.17
CA GLU A 73 6.58 23.91 -13.02
C GLU A 73 7.99 23.32 -13.13
N LYS A 74 8.83 23.84 -14.03
CA LYS A 74 10.25 23.46 -14.12
C LYS A 74 11.02 23.85 -12.85
N LYS A 75 10.81 25.05 -12.30
CA LYS A 75 11.40 25.45 -11.01
C LYS A 75 10.97 24.51 -9.88
N LEU A 76 9.68 24.18 -9.82
CA LEU A 76 9.17 23.22 -8.83
C LEU A 76 9.81 21.84 -9.01
N LEU A 77 9.94 21.35 -10.25
CA LEU A 77 10.63 20.09 -10.54
C LEU A 77 12.09 20.10 -10.04
N HIS A 78 12.78 21.25 -10.19
CA HIS A 78 14.15 21.39 -9.69
C HIS A 78 14.27 21.42 -8.16
N ALA A 79 13.17 21.68 -7.43
CA ALA A 79 13.14 21.61 -5.98
C ALA A 79 13.10 20.18 -5.43
N PHE A 80 12.73 19.20 -6.25
CA PHE A 80 12.71 17.79 -5.83
C PHE A 80 14.08 17.14 -5.97
N GLU A 81 14.39 16.23 -5.03
CA GLU A 81 15.61 15.44 -5.07
C GLU A 81 15.58 14.41 -6.22
N CYS A 82 16.75 14.17 -6.80
CA CYS A 82 17.03 13.04 -7.68
C CYS A 82 18.52 12.70 -7.58
N HIS A 83 18.87 11.50 -7.99
CA HIS A 83 20.21 10.92 -7.82
C HIS A 83 20.79 10.50 -9.19
N PRO A 84 21.27 11.45 -10.01
CA PRO A 84 21.73 11.18 -11.37
C PRO A 84 22.88 10.17 -11.45
N GLU A 85 23.67 10.04 -10.38
CA GLU A 85 24.80 9.10 -10.27
C GLU A 85 24.36 7.63 -10.23
N VAL A 86 23.08 7.33 -9.90
CA VAL A 86 22.56 5.95 -9.78
C VAL A 86 21.25 5.74 -10.56
N GLN A 87 20.62 6.81 -11.03
CA GLN A 87 19.34 6.74 -11.76
C GLN A 87 19.57 6.97 -13.26
N MET A 88 19.31 5.96 -14.07
CA MET A 88 19.61 5.97 -15.51
C MET A 88 18.58 6.73 -16.37
N GLY A 89 17.34 6.91 -15.86
CA GLY A 89 16.23 7.47 -16.66
C GLY A 89 15.77 6.50 -17.77
N ARG A 90 15.40 5.30 -17.37
CA ARG A 90 15.02 4.19 -18.25
C ARG A 90 14.00 4.57 -19.32
N GLU A 91 13.04 5.40 -18.99
CA GLU A 91 11.97 5.85 -19.89
C GLU A 91 12.54 6.59 -21.11
N VAL A 92 13.58 7.41 -20.89
CA VAL A 92 14.26 8.14 -21.99
C VAL A 92 15.07 7.19 -22.86
N GLU A 93 15.72 6.19 -22.29
CA GLU A 93 16.42 5.15 -23.03
C GLU A 93 15.45 4.34 -23.92
N LEU A 94 14.27 3.98 -23.38
CA LEU A 94 13.23 3.28 -24.15
C LEU A 94 12.76 4.11 -25.36
N LEU A 95 12.56 5.41 -25.20
CA LEU A 95 12.20 6.31 -26.29
C LEU A 95 13.27 6.31 -27.40
N LYS A 96 14.52 6.45 -27.02
CA LYS A 96 15.64 6.47 -28.01
C LYS A 96 15.83 5.13 -28.71
N LYS A 97 15.79 4.04 -27.97
CA LYS A 97 16.10 2.70 -28.47
C LYS A 97 14.95 2.09 -29.28
N ASN A 98 13.75 2.11 -28.76
CA ASN A 98 12.62 1.34 -29.30
C ASN A 98 11.72 2.21 -30.17
N VAL A 99 11.53 3.48 -29.83
CA VAL A 99 10.68 4.41 -30.59
C VAL A 99 11.48 5.24 -31.57
N LYS A 100 12.83 5.25 -31.44
CA LYS A 100 13.78 6.00 -32.27
C LYS A 100 13.55 7.52 -32.26
N ILE A 101 13.08 8.03 -31.14
CA ILE A 101 12.94 9.46 -30.89
C ILE A 101 14.28 10.01 -30.41
N ASN A 102 14.76 11.07 -31.04
CA ASN A 102 15.98 11.77 -30.64
C ASN A 102 15.60 13.19 -30.16
N PRO A 103 15.36 13.41 -28.88
CA PRO A 103 15.14 14.73 -28.33
C PRO A 103 16.41 15.60 -28.45
N SER A 104 16.25 16.93 -28.42
CA SER A 104 17.38 17.83 -28.26
C SER A 104 18.08 17.62 -26.91
N GLU A 105 19.31 18.12 -26.74
CA GLU A 105 20.03 18.00 -25.47
C GLU A 105 19.27 18.61 -24.28
N GLU A 106 18.59 19.74 -24.50
CA GLU A 106 17.78 20.42 -23.46
C GLU A 106 16.52 19.61 -23.12
N GLU A 107 15.82 19.08 -24.13
CA GLU A 107 14.66 18.20 -23.91
C GLU A 107 15.05 16.92 -23.19
N GLU A 108 16.15 16.30 -23.60
CA GLU A 108 16.67 15.07 -22.96
C GLU A 108 17.03 15.34 -21.49
N ALA A 109 17.70 16.46 -21.22
CA ALA A 109 18.06 16.84 -19.83
C ALA A 109 16.82 17.00 -18.94
N LEU A 110 15.76 17.64 -19.44
CA LEU A 110 14.50 17.79 -18.73
C LEU A 110 13.78 16.45 -18.52
N MET A 111 13.69 15.64 -19.57
CA MET A 111 13.08 14.29 -19.52
C MET A 111 13.80 13.39 -18.50
N LEU A 112 15.15 13.39 -18.52
CA LEU A 112 15.96 12.65 -17.54
C LEU A 112 15.73 13.16 -16.12
N ARG A 113 15.64 14.49 -15.93
CA ARG A 113 15.35 15.08 -14.63
C ARG A 113 14.01 14.58 -14.09
N VAL A 114 12.95 14.60 -14.92
CA VAL A 114 11.62 14.12 -14.53
C VAL A 114 11.63 12.63 -14.20
N SER A 115 12.25 11.79 -15.03
CA SER A 115 12.36 10.34 -14.78
C SER A 115 13.01 10.08 -13.42
N ARG A 116 14.10 10.75 -13.11
CA ARG A 116 14.84 10.61 -11.85
C ARG A 116 14.05 11.10 -10.64
N VAL A 117 13.34 12.24 -10.77
CA VAL A 117 12.42 12.73 -9.74
C VAL A 117 11.29 11.72 -9.53
N MET A 118 10.71 11.16 -10.59
CA MET A 118 9.68 10.12 -10.48
C MET A 118 10.20 8.88 -9.76
N ASP A 119 11.44 8.46 -9.98
CA ASP A 119 12.03 7.31 -9.27
C ASP A 119 12.19 7.56 -7.76
N THR A 120 12.42 8.80 -7.36
CA THR A 120 12.64 9.16 -5.95
C THR A 120 11.34 9.51 -5.23
N THR A 121 10.43 10.28 -5.87
CA THR A 121 9.35 10.99 -5.17
C THR A 121 7.94 10.68 -5.66
N CYS A 122 7.76 9.80 -6.67
CA CYS A 122 6.42 9.45 -7.13
C CYS A 122 5.64 8.66 -6.08
N PHE A 123 4.32 8.77 -6.19
CA PHE A 123 3.38 7.92 -5.48
C PHE A 123 2.89 6.82 -6.40
N GLU A 124 2.69 5.64 -5.83
CA GLU A 124 2.03 4.55 -6.50
C GLU A 124 0.53 4.60 -6.19
N THR A 125 -0.28 4.65 -7.23
CA THR A 125 -1.74 4.58 -7.15
C THR A 125 -2.24 3.50 -8.10
N ALA A 126 -3.51 3.15 -8.01
CA ALA A 126 -4.11 2.13 -8.86
C ALA A 126 -5.39 2.63 -9.52
N ILE A 127 -5.64 2.12 -10.72
CA ILE A 127 -6.97 2.17 -11.31
C ILE A 127 -7.50 0.74 -11.28
N THR A 128 -8.56 0.54 -10.51
CA THR A 128 -9.19 -0.77 -10.34
C THR A 128 -10.56 -0.75 -11.01
N THR A 129 -10.86 -1.78 -11.76
CA THR A 129 -12.18 -2.07 -12.33
C THR A 129 -12.59 -3.47 -11.90
N ASN A 130 -13.85 -3.86 -12.16
CA ASN A 130 -14.34 -5.21 -11.84
C ASN A 130 -13.58 -6.33 -12.58
N LYS A 131 -12.75 -6.01 -13.57
CA LYS A 131 -12.06 -6.98 -14.43
C LYS A 131 -10.54 -6.91 -14.35
N SER A 132 -9.99 -5.73 -14.04
CA SER A 132 -8.54 -5.52 -14.01
C SER A 132 -8.12 -4.43 -13.06
N SER A 133 -6.85 -4.43 -12.69
CA SER A 133 -6.20 -3.36 -11.93
C SER A 133 -4.92 -2.97 -12.66
N ALA A 134 -4.68 -1.67 -12.79
CA ALA A 134 -3.44 -1.11 -13.33
C ALA A 134 -2.77 -0.23 -12.29
N SER A 135 -1.49 -0.50 -11.99
CA SER A 135 -0.68 0.37 -11.16
C SER A 135 -0.21 1.58 -11.97
N LEU A 136 -0.28 2.74 -11.35
CA LEU A 136 0.16 4.01 -11.90
C LEU A 136 1.19 4.66 -10.99
N ARG A 137 2.16 5.34 -11.58
CA ARG A 137 3.09 6.23 -10.89
C ARG A 137 2.70 7.68 -11.18
N ALA A 138 2.51 8.48 -10.14
CA ALA A 138 2.12 9.88 -10.28
C ALA A 138 2.93 10.78 -9.34
N LEU A 139 3.26 11.97 -9.80
CA LEU A 139 3.89 13.01 -8.98
C LEU A 139 2.79 13.91 -8.40
N TYR A 140 2.75 13.98 -7.08
CA TYR A 140 1.89 14.89 -6.32
C TYR A 140 2.78 15.90 -5.59
N PRO A 141 3.04 17.09 -6.16
CA PRO A 141 4.06 17.98 -5.66
C PRO A 141 3.95 18.33 -4.17
N LEU A 142 2.74 18.65 -3.69
CA LEU A 142 2.54 18.96 -2.27
C LEU A 142 2.70 17.72 -1.38
N GLY A 143 2.27 16.56 -1.85
CA GLY A 143 2.47 15.30 -1.13
C GLY A 143 3.94 14.93 -1.02
N ALA A 144 4.70 15.15 -2.09
CA ALA A 144 6.12 14.82 -2.19
C ALA A 144 7.04 15.70 -1.31
N LEU A 145 6.52 16.81 -0.76
CA LEU A 145 7.24 17.63 0.22
C LEU A 145 7.26 17.04 1.62
N GLN A 146 6.45 16.01 1.91
CA GLN A 146 6.43 15.38 3.22
C GLN A 146 7.62 14.44 3.38
N ASN A 147 8.39 14.65 4.45
CA ASN A 147 9.50 13.77 4.79
C ASN A 147 9.05 12.45 5.38
N HIS A 148 9.96 11.48 5.36
CA HIS A 148 9.74 10.17 5.94
C HIS A 148 9.80 10.18 7.48
N SER A 149 8.81 9.53 8.10
CA SER A 149 8.91 9.05 9.48
C SER A 149 8.52 7.56 9.54
N CYS A 150 9.25 6.78 10.34
CA CYS A 150 8.86 5.40 10.63
C CYS A 150 7.61 5.29 11.53
N ILE A 151 7.19 6.42 12.13
CA ILE A 151 5.92 6.64 12.81
C ILE A 151 5.41 7.98 12.31
N PRO A 152 4.72 8.00 11.15
CA PRO A 152 4.25 9.23 10.55
C PRO A 152 3.08 9.80 11.32
N ASN A 153 2.90 11.12 11.28
CA ASN A 153 1.73 11.78 11.83
C ASN A 153 0.61 11.97 10.80
N THR A 154 0.83 11.58 9.54
CA THR A 154 -0.22 11.57 8.51
C THR A 154 -0.38 10.21 7.85
N ARG A 155 -1.54 10.03 7.22
CA ARG A 155 -1.84 8.99 6.23
C ARG A 155 -2.29 9.66 4.95
N HIS A 156 -2.18 8.95 3.83
CA HIS A 156 -2.71 9.42 2.55
C HIS A 156 -3.49 8.30 1.85
N HIS A 157 -4.39 8.72 0.98
CA HIS A 157 -5.11 7.84 0.07
C HIS A 157 -5.40 8.59 -1.24
N PHE A 158 -5.92 7.86 -2.23
CA PHE A 158 -6.35 8.43 -3.50
C PHE A 158 -7.84 8.19 -3.68
N ASP A 159 -8.55 9.21 -4.13
CA ASP A 159 -9.96 9.11 -4.47
C ASP A 159 -10.18 8.63 -5.91
N SER A 160 -11.44 8.44 -6.32
CA SER A 160 -11.81 8.01 -7.67
C SER A 160 -11.36 8.97 -8.78
N ASN A 161 -11.05 10.22 -8.45
CA ASN A 161 -10.49 11.21 -9.38
C ASN A 161 -8.97 11.26 -9.36
N GLN A 162 -8.31 10.30 -8.68
CA GLN A 162 -6.87 10.25 -8.50
C GLN A 162 -6.31 11.46 -7.74
N ARG A 163 -7.10 12.14 -6.89
CA ARG A 163 -6.60 13.19 -6.00
C ARG A 163 -5.95 12.54 -4.79
N ALA A 164 -4.74 13.00 -4.43
CA ALA A 164 -4.10 12.61 -3.19
C ALA A 164 -4.72 13.37 -2.02
N ILE A 165 -5.28 12.66 -1.07
CA ILE A 165 -5.87 13.19 0.15
C ILE A 165 -4.96 12.82 1.31
N VAL A 166 -4.50 13.84 2.05
CA VAL A 166 -3.65 13.67 3.23
C VAL A 166 -4.46 14.02 4.47
N SER A 167 -4.49 13.10 5.43
CA SER A 167 -5.21 13.23 6.70
C SER A 167 -4.27 13.00 7.88
N ALA A 168 -4.52 13.65 9.00
CA ALA A 168 -3.79 13.36 10.24
C ALA A 168 -4.05 11.91 10.69
N ALA A 169 -3.00 11.20 11.02
CA ALA A 169 -3.04 9.88 11.66
C ALA A 169 -2.83 9.99 13.18
N LEU A 170 -2.13 11.04 13.61
CA LEU A 170 -1.87 11.41 15.00
C LEU A 170 -2.17 12.90 15.18
N PRO A 171 -2.42 13.38 16.40
CA PRO A 171 -2.52 14.81 16.69
C PRO A 171 -1.24 15.54 16.27
N ILE A 172 -1.36 16.63 15.51
CA ILE A 172 -0.24 17.44 15.01
C ILE A 172 -0.28 18.81 15.67
N LYS A 173 0.79 19.19 16.35
CA LYS A 173 0.91 20.49 16.99
C LYS A 173 1.35 21.57 16.00
N LYS A 174 1.02 22.83 16.28
CA LYS A 174 1.53 23.97 15.49
C LYS A 174 3.06 23.99 15.51
N GLY A 175 3.66 24.03 14.30
CA GLY A 175 5.11 24.01 14.12
C GLY A 175 5.74 22.63 14.07
N GLU A 176 4.95 21.56 14.26
CA GLU A 176 5.39 20.19 14.08
C GLU A 176 5.48 19.84 12.58
N GLU A 177 6.52 19.12 12.19
CA GLU A 177 6.70 18.66 10.81
C GLU A 177 5.60 17.65 10.41
N ILE A 178 5.02 17.84 9.24
CA ILE A 178 4.06 16.92 8.65
C ILE A 178 4.83 15.81 7.95
N THR A 179 4.71 14.57 8.42
CA THR A 179 5.48 13.42 7.95
C THR A 179 4.58 12.31 7.42
N MET A 180 5.09 11.57 6.44
CA MET A 180 4.48 10.35 5.93
C MET A 180 5.44 9.16 6.06
N THR A 181 4.96 7.95 5.89
CA THR A 181 5.86 6.80 5.75
C THR A 181 6.13 6.48 4.29
N TYR A 182 7.39 6.16 3.97
CA TYR A 182 7.80 5.64 2.66
C TYR A 182 7.89 4.11 2.64
N THR A 183 7.66 3.48 3.81
CA THR A 183 7.79 2.04 4.00
C THR A 183 6.53 1.46 4.63
N ASP A 184 6.40 0.13 4.66
CA ASP A 184 5.35 -0.50 5.44
C ASP A 184 5.63 -0.32 6.95
N LEU A 185 4.57 -0.01 7.70
CA LEU A 185 4.64 0.23 9.15
C LEU A 185 4.98 -1.05 9.95
N LEU A 186 4.62 -2.22 9.43
CA LEU A 186 4.90 -3.51 10.05
C LEU A 186 6.22 -4.15 9.60
N TRP A 187 7.00 -3.48 8.75
CA TRP A 187 8.37 -3.92 8.46
C TRP A 187 9.30 -3.67 9.64
N ASP A 188 10.26 -4.57 9.84
CA ASP A 188 11.31 -4.40 10.83
C ASP A 188 12.33 -3.30 10.44
N THR A 189 13.13 -2.87 11.36
CA THR A 189 14.16 -1.84 11.15
C THR A 189 15.10 -2.17 10.00
N THR A 190 15.49 -3.45 9.83
CA THR A 190 16.39 -3.88 8.76
C THR A 190 15.75 -3.67 7.39
N LEU A 191 14.51 -4.11 7.21
CA LEU A 191 13.78 -3.98 5.94
C LEU A 191 13.53 -2.51 5.60
N ARG A 192 13.01 -1.71 6.56
CA ARG A 192 12.75 -0.29 6.33
C ARG A 192 14.02 0.46 5.92
N ARG A 193 15.10 0.31 6.68
CA ARG A 193 16.36 1.01 6.39
C ARG A 193 17.02 0.54 5.10
N HIS A 194 16.91 -0.75 4.78
CA HIS A 194 17.39 -1.26 3.49
C HIS A 194 16.63 -0.65 2.33
N PHE A 195 15.29 -0.69 2.38
CA PHE A 195 14.43 -0.10 1.36
C PHE A 195 14.72 1.40 1.16
N LEU A 196 14.75 2.18 2.25
CA LEU A 196 15.05 3.61 2.19
C LEU A 196 16.44 3.88 1.58
N LYS A 197 17.44 3.05 1.91
CA LYS A 197 18.79 3.21 1.37
C LYS A 197 18.85 2.97 -0.14
N VAL A 198 18.14 1.97 -0.66
CA VAL A 198 18.23 1.59 -2.08
C VAL A 198 17.25 2.34 -2.97
N THR A 199 16.15 2.85 -2.43
CA THR A 199 15.09 3.52 -3.23
C THR A 199 15.01 5.02 -2.98
N LYS A 200 15.39 5.48 -1.78
CA LYS A 200 15.32 6.89 -1.35
C LYS A 200 16.69 7.46 -1.00
N TYR A 201 17.75 6.66 -1.09
CA TYR A 201 19.17 7.01 -0.96
C TYR A 201 19.57 7.60 0.39
N PHE A 202 18.79 7.34 1.47
CA PHE A 202 19.16 7.73 2.83
C PHE A 202 18.99 6.59 3.82
N SER A 203 19.64 6.71 4.98
CA SER A 203 19.56 5.73 6.07
C SER A 203 18.85 6.36 7.27
N CYS A 204 17.64 5.93 7.58
CA CYS A 204 16.87 6.43 8.73
C CYS A 204 17.57 6.07 10.05
N LYS A 205 17.61 7.06 10.97
CA LYS A 205 18.18 6.92 12.34
C LYS A 205 17.19 7.42 13.41
N CYS A 206 15.87 7.41 13.11
CA CYS A 206 14.86 7.86 14.06
C CYS A 206 14.85 6.96 15.31
N GLU A 207 14.16 7.40 16.36
CA GLU A 207 14.02 6.69 17.63
C GLU A 207 13.59 5.23 17.45
N ARG A 208 12.57 4.98 16.59
CA ARG A 208 12.11 3.62 16.30
C ARG A 208 13.20 2.77 15.66
N CYS A 209 14.01 3.31 14.74
CA CYS A 209 15.09 2.55 14.11
C CYS A 209 16.26 2.30 15.06
N ALA A 210 16.51 3.19 16.02
CA ALA A 210 17.55 3.04 17.04
C ALA A 210 17.13 2.08 18.17
N ASP A 211 15.84 1.89 18.36
CA ASP A 211 15.29 0.97 19.36
C ASP A 211 15.27 -0.47 18.82
N LYS A 212 16.12 -1.33 19.36
CA LYS A 212 16.23 -2.75 18.95
C LYS A 212 14.94 -3.56 19.18
N VAL A 213 14.09 -3.15 20.11
CA VAL A 213 12.80 -3.81 20.40
C VAL A 213 11.62 -3.11 19.70
N GLU A 214 11.87 -2.03 18.98
CA GLU A 214 10.87 -1.25 18.24
C GLU A 214 9.60 -0.99 19.05
N ARG A 215 9.75 -0.22 20.16
CA ARG A 215 8.68 0.06 21.13
C ARG A 215 8.08 -1.19 21.79
N GLY A 216 8.87 -2.25 21.92
CA GLY A 216 8.44 -3.51 22.51
C GLY A 216 7.70 -4.44 21.55
N SER A 217 7.51 -4.05 20.29
CA SER A 217 6.83 -4.89 19.28
C SER A 217 7.64 -6.10 18.84
N MET A 218 8.96 -6.09 18.99
CA MET A 218 9.85 -7.19 18.63
C MET A 218 9.81 -7.58 17.14
N LEU A 219 9.46 -6.63 16.25
CA LEU A 219 9.25 -6.89 14.81
C LEU A 219 10.42 -7.59 14.12
N GLY A 220 11.64 -7.28 14.51
CA GLY A 220 12.84 -7.86 13.90
C GLY A 220 13.35 -9.12 14.58
N ALA A 221 12.81 -9.51 15.75
CA ALA A 221 13.34 -10.57 16.58
C ALA A 221 13.27 -11.96 15.92
N LEU A 222 14.25 -12.81 16.24
CA LEU A 222 14.26 -14.24 15.88
C LEU A 222 14.21 -15.07 17.18
N LYS A 223 13.65 -16.26 17.12
CA LYS A 223 13.71 -17.20 18.23
C LYS A 223 15.15 -17.60 18.54
N CYS A 224 15.47 -17.81 19.80
CA CYS A 224 16.76 -18.32 20.20
C CYS A 224 17.01 -19.71 19.60
N ALA A 225 18.23 -19.94 19.09
CA ALA A 225 18.62 -21.22 18.51
C ALA A 225 19.13 -22.22 19.56
N GLU A 226 19.29 -21.80 20.83
CA GLU A 226 19.67 -22.70 21.93
C GLU A 226 18.47 -23.57 22.33
N ALA A 227 18.73 -24.87 22.52
CA ALA A 227 17.71 -25.80 22.92
C ALA A 227 17.02 -25.34 24.23
N ASP A 228 15.70 -25.44 24.28
CA ASP A 228 14.86 -25.11 25.43
C ASP A 228 14.97 -23.64 25.94
N CYS A 229 15.63 -22.77 25.20
CA CYS A 229 15.67 -21.33 25.54
C CYS A 229 14.43 -20.60 25.03
N PRO A 230 13.60 -20.02 25.92
CA PRO A 230 12.39 -19.28 25.48
C PRO A 230 12.70 -17.83 25.09
N GLY A 231 13.97 -17.49 24.92
CA GLY A 231 14.39 -16.13 24.59
C GLY A 231 14.34 -15.82 23.11
N ASP A 232 14.45 -14.54 22.80
CA ASP A 232 14.52 -14.04 21.44
C ASP A 232 15.89 -13.37 21.21
N LEU A 233 16.38 -13.48 19.98
CA LEU A 233 17.58 -12.82 19.48
C LEU A 233 17.23 -11.43 18.97
N LEU A 234 18.02 -10.45 19.38
CA LEU A 234 17.93 -9.05 18.94
C LEU A 234 19.32 -8.53 18.56
N PRO A 235 19.43 -7.53 17.68
CA PRO A 235 20.70 -6.92 17.34
C PRO A 235 21.32 -6.23 18.57
N GLU A 236 22.64 -6.26 18.69
CA GLU A 236 23.36 -5.44 19.67
C GLU A 236 23.22 -3.94 19.31
N ASP A 237 23.37 -3.64 18.01
CA ASP A 237 23.09 -2.31 17.42
C ASP A 237 22.12 -2.46 16.25
N SER A 238 20.91 -1.90 16.38
CA SER A 238 19.87 -1.95 15.34
C SER A 238 20.19 -1.05 14.13
N LEU A 239 21.13 -0.12 14.27
CA LEU A 239 21.56 0.76 13.18
C LEU A 239 22.72 0.18 12.37
N ASP A 240 23.39 -0.87 12.84
CA ASP A 240 24.44 -1.58 12.09
C ASP A 240 23.90 -2.87 11.46
N PHE A 241 23.86 -2.90 10.12
CA PHE A 241 23.43 -4.10 9.36
C PHE A 241 24.35 -5.32 9.55
N ASN A 242 25.54 -5.15 10.09
CA ASN A 242 26.51 -6.22 10.37
C ASN A 242 26.56 -6.57 11.86
N SER A 243 25.76 -5.91 12.70
CA SER A 243 25.71 -6.15 14.13
C SER A 243 25.51 -7.63 14.45
N ALA A 244 26.23 -8.09 15.48
CA ALA A 244 25.91 -9.37 16.09
C ALA A 244 24.56 -9.29 16.82
N TRP A 245 23.94 -10.44 17.00
CA TRP A 245 22.68 -10.59 17.70
C TRP A 245 22.86 -11.39 18.98
N ILE A 246 22.17 -10.99 20.04
CA ILE A 246 22.28 -11.63 21.35
C ILE A 246 20.89 -12.04 21.86
N CYS A 247 20.83 -13.21 22.47
CA CYS A 247 19.63 -13.66 23.15
C CYS A 247 19.47 -12.94 24.50
N GLY A 248 18.32 -12.36 24.76
CA GLY A 248 18.01 -11.68 26.01
C GLY A 248 17.94 -12.59 27.24
N LYS A 249 17.89 -13.93 27.06
CA LYS A 249 17.79 -14.93 28.14
C LYS A 249 19.11 -15.67 28.38
N CYS A 250 19.58 -16.43 27.42
CA CYS A 250 20.77 -17.29 27.58
C CYS A 250 22.08 -16.63 27.16
N GLN A 251 22.04 -15.40 26.64
CA GLN A 251 23.21 -14.64 26.16
C GLN A 251 23.91 -15.28 24.94
N LEU A 252 23.28 -16.26 24.26
CA LEU A 252 23.80 -16.80 23.00
C LEU A 252 24.02 -15.63 22.03
N ARG A 253 25.22 -15.55 21.48
CA ARG A 253 25.63 -14.52 20.53
C ARG A 253 25.83 -15.11 19.14
N ILE A 254 25.13 -14.56 18.15
CA ILE A 254 25.21 -14.99 16.75
C ILE A 254 25.76 -13.84 15.91
N SER A 255 26.71 -14.14 15.04
CA SER A 255 27.34 -13.12 14.18
C SER A 255 26.32 -12.52 13.17
N GLY A 256 26.50 -11.27 12.80
CA GLY A 256 25.67 -10.62 11.79
C GLY A 256 25.64 -11.35 10.43
N ARG A 257 26.74 -12.03 10.06
CA ARG A 257 26.80 -12.87 8.85
C ARG A 257 25.84 -14.06 8.92
N GLN A 258 25.81 -14.77 10.05
CA GLN A 258 24.88 -15.89 10.26
C GLN A 258 23.44 -15.41 10.30
N ILE A 259 23.15 -14.28 10.96
CA ILE A 259 21.82 -13.67 10.98
C ILE A 259 21.35 -13.32 9.56
N LYS A 260 22.22 -12.75 8.72
CA LYS A 260 21.87 -12.47 7.31
C LYS A 260 21.52 -13.75 6.56
N SER A 261 22.26 -14.84 6.77
CA SER A 261 21.95 -16.14 6.15
C SER A 261 20.61 -16.69 6.62
N ILE A 262 20.29 -16.62 7.92
CA ILE A 262 18.99 -17.04 8.47
C ILE A 262 17.86 -16.20 7.87
N LYS A 263 17.97 -14.87 7.88
CA LYS A 263 16.96 -13.98 7.31
C LYS A 263 16.78 -14.19 5.80
N SER A 264 17.87 -14.46 5.06
CA SER A 264 17.78 -14.81 3.64
C SER A 264 17.04 -16.13 3.41
N GLY A 265 17.29 -17.16 4.25
CA GLY A 265 16.54 -18.41 4.21
C GLY A 265 15.05 -18.22 4.49
N ILE A 266 14.70 -17.43 5.51
CA ILE A 266 13.31 -17.05 5.79
C ILE A 266 12.70 -16.33 4.58
N GLY A 267 13.42 -15.38 3.98
CA GLY A 267 12.98 -14.67 2.78
C GLY A 267 12.65 -15.59 1.60
N ALA A 268 13.50 -16.57 1.32
CA ALA A 268 13.28 -17.56 0.27
C ALA A 268 12.00 -18.39 0.51
N ILE A 269 11.78 -18.82 1.76
CA ILE A 269 10.54 -19.52 2.12
C ILE A 269 9.32 -18.60 1.92
N MET A 270 9.44 -17.32 2.28
CA MET A 270 8.36 -16.34 2.11
C MET A 270 8.00 -16.12 0.64
N GLU A 271 8.99 -16.09 -0.26
CA GLU A 271 8.74 -16.02 -1.70
C GLU A 271 7.95 -17.22 -2.20
N GLU A 272 8.27 -18.43 -1.73
CA GLU A 272 7.49 -19.63 -2.04
C GLU A 272 6.05 -19.54 -1.52
N MET A 273 5.85 -19.01 -0.31
CA MET A 273 4.53 -18.86 0.30
C MET A 273 3.63 -17.88 -0.46
N GLN A 274 4.16 -17.00 -1.31
CA GLN A 274 3.34 -16.08 -2.12
C GLN A 274 2.39 -16.80 -3.07
N TYR A 275 2.72 -17.99 -3.49
CA TYR A 275 1.93 -18.80 -4.44
C TYR A 275 1.05 -19.85 -3.74
N LYS A 276 1.09 -19.95 -2.42
CA LYS A 276 0.30 -20.93 -1.66
C LYS A 276 -1.10 -20.41 -1.33
N SER A 277 -2.03 -21.33 -1.14
CA SER A 277 -3.38 -20.99 -0.69
C SER A 277 -3.36 -20.44 0.75
N PRO A 278 -4.35 -19.62 1.15
CA PRO A 278 -4.45 -19.11 2.52
C PRO A 278 -4.42 -20.19 3.60
N ARG A 279 -5.03 -21.34 3.35
CA ARG A 279 -5.01 -22.51 4.27
C ARG A 279 -3.59 -23.09 4.41
N GLN A 280 -2.82 -23.13 3.33
CA GLN A 280 -1.43 -23.58 3.39
C GLN A 280 -0.55 -22.56 4.13
N ILE A 281 -0.76 -21.26 3.91
CA ILE A 281 -0.08 -20.19 4.64
C ILE A 281 -0.41 -20.30 6.14
N GLN A 282 -1.69 -20.46 6.51
CA GLN A 282 -2.10 -20.66 7.90
C GLN A 282 -1.40 -21.87 8.53
N LYS A 283 -1.38 -23.02 7.85
CA LYS A 283 -0.67 -24.21 8.33
C LYS A 283 0.81 -23.92 8.54
N PHE A 284 1.46 -23.25 7.60
CA PHE A 284 2.86 -22.87 7.71
C PHE A 284 3.13 -21.95 8.92
N ILE A 285 2.26 -20.97 9.18
CA ILE A 285 2.31 -20.12 10.38
C ILE A 285 2.30 -21.00 11.64
N GLU A 286 1.36 -21.95 11.72
CA GLU A 286 1.12 -22.76 12.92
C GLU A 286 2.17 -23.86 13.16
N THR A 287 2.88 -24.31 12.13
CA THR A 287 3.82 -25.44 12.23
C THR A 287 5.27 -25.03 12.13
N GLU A 288 5.64 -24.21 11.16
CA GLU A 288 7.03 -23.94 10.80
C GLU A 288 7.48 -22.54 11.23
N LEU A 289 6.72 -21.49 10.84
CA LEU A 289 7.15 -20.13 11.08
C LEU A 289 7.24 -19.78 12.57
N ARG A 290 6.31 -20.28 13.38
CA ARG A 290 6.24 -20.05 14.83
C ARG A 290 7.47 -20.52 15.62
N VAL A 291 8.23 -21.46 15.08
CA VAL A 291 9.45 -21.95 15.74
C VAL A 291 10.68 -21.13 15.37
N LEU A 292 10.61 -20.36 14.31
CA LEU A 292 11.70 -19.51 13.81
C LEU A 292 11.62 -18.07 14.35
N VAL A 293 10.39 -17.55 14.49
CA VAL A 293 10.16 -16.15 14.83
C VAL A 293 9.08 -15.98 15.89
N PRO A 294 9.10 -14.90 16.70
CA PRO A 294 8.00 -14.54 17.60
C PRO A 294 6.72 -14.21 16.86
N ALA A 295 5.58 -14.23 17.56
CA ALA A 295 4.26 -13.96 17.01
C ALA A 295 4.11 -12.54 16.42
N THR A 296 4.90 -11.59 16.88
CA THR A 296 4.92 -10.18 16.44
C THR A 296 6.02 -9.88 15.43
N ASN A 297 6.82 -10.87 15.00
CA ASN A 297 7.82 -10.66 13.97
C ASN A 297 7.18 -10.19 12.65
N CYS A 298 7.85 -9.29 11.93
CA CYS A 298 7.34 -8.70 10.68
C CYS A 298 6.93 -9.75 9.64
N THR A 299 7.69 -10.85 9.50
CA THR A 299 7.37 -11.96 8.60
C THR A 299 6.09 -12.68 9.02
N MET A 300 5.94 -12.94 10.34
CA MET A 300 4.73 -13.52 10.90
C MET A 300 3.50 -12.64 10.65
N LEU A 301 3.63 -11.33 10.88
CA LEU A 301 2.55 -10.37 10.68
C LEU A 301 2.18 -10.21 9.20
N ASP A 302 3.17 -10.26 8.28
CA ASP A 302 2.91 -10.24 6.85
C ASP A 302 2.09 -11.44 6.40
N MET A 303 2.44 -12.65 6.86
CA MET A 303 1.66 -13.86 6.57
C MET A 303 0.25 -13.80 7.15
N LYS A 304 0.08 -13.32 8.39
CA LYS A 304 -1.24 -13.11 9.01
C LYS A 304 -2.06 -12.10 8.22
N PHE A 305 -1.46 -10.97 7.84
CA PHE A 305 -2.14 -9.96 7.02
C PHE A 305 -2.60 -10.53 5.67
N ARG A 306 -1.78 -11.36 5.03
CA ARG A 306 -2.13 -12.05 3.79
C ARG A 306 -3.31 -13.01 3.99
N VAL A 307 -3.32 -13.82 5.06
CA VAL A 307 -4.44 -14.72 5.36
C VAL A 307 -5.74 -13.94 5.57
N ILE A 308 -5.73 -12.86 6.38
CA ILE A 308 -6.95 -12.06 6.62
C ILE A 308 -7.44 -11.36 5.35
N SER A 309 -6.55 -10.95 4.46
CA SER A 309 -6.91 -10.30 3.19
C SER A 309 -7.52 -11.25 2.16
N LEU A 310 -7.30 -12.55 2.27
CA LEU A 310 -7.77 -13.54 1.30
C LEU A 310 -8.97 -14.36 1.82
N PHE A 311 -9.06 -14.63 3.11
CA PHE A 311 -10.20 -15.31 3.71
C PHE A 311 -11.47 -14.46 3.56
N GLY A 312 -12.52 -15.06 2.99
CA GLY A 312 -13.79 -14.42 2.69
C GLY A 312 -13.83 -13.70 1.33
N ARG A 313 -12.70 -13.66 0.56
CA ARG A 313 -12.58 -12.78 -0.62
C ARG A 313 -12.21 -13.48 -1.92
N ILE A 314 -11.77 -14.70 -1.88
CA ILE A 314 -11.39 -15.45 -3.08
C ILE A 314 -12.33 -16.64 -3.30
N GLU A 315 -12.40 -17.13 -4.53
CA GLU A 315 -13.19 -18.29 -4.92
C GLU A 315 -12.78 -19.53 -4.09
N GLY A 316 -13.78 -20.29 -3.60
CA GLY A 316 -13.58 -21.43 -2.72
C GLY A 316 -13.21 -21.10 -1.27
N LEU A 317 -13.09 -19.82 -0.92
CA LEU A 317 -12.88 -19.30 0.44
C LEU A 317 -13.74 -18.05 0.69
N SER A 318 -14.96 -18.03 0.11
CA SER A 318 -15.94 -16.97 0.40
C SER A 318 -16.35 -17.00 1.89
N TRP A 319 -16.98 -15.94 2.38
CA TRP A 319 -17.43 -15.87 3.78
C TRP A 319 -18.21 -17.11 4.22
N LYS A 320 -19.06 -17.66 3.35
CA LYS A 320 -19.88 -18.87 3.62
C LYS A 320 -19.06 -20.17 3.63
N ASP A 321 -17.93 -20.19 2.91
CA ASP A 321 -17.07 -21.38 2.78
C ASP A 321 -16.08 -21.52 3.95
N LEU A 322 -15.89 -20.45 4.75
CA LEU A 322 -15.02 -20.48 5.91
C LEU A 322 -15.66 -21.28 7.04
N THR A 323 -14.88 -22.12 7.72
CA THR A 323 -15.29 -22.75 8.97
C THR A 323 -15.31 -21.76 10.12
N ASP A 324 -16.02 -22.07 11.21
CA ASP A 324 -16.04 -21.24 12.42
C ASP A 324 -14.63 -21.07 13.01
N ARG A 325 -13.81 -22.13 12.97
CA ARG A 325 -12.40 -22.10 13.35
C ARG A 325 -11.61 -21.10 12.49
N GLU A 326 -11.81 -21.09 11.18
CA GLU A 326 -11.12 -20.13 10.28
C GLU A 326 -11.55 -18.69 10.52
N LEU A 327 -12.83 -18.46 10.83
CA LEU A 327 -13.32 -17.14 11.25
C LEU A 327 -12.68 -16.69 12.57
N ASN A 328 -12.54 -17.61 13.54
CA ASN A 328 -11.83 -17.29 14.80
C ASN A 328 -10.36 -16.97 14.56
N ILE A 329 -9.67 -17.73 13.73
CA ILE A 329 -8.27 -17.47 13.35
C ILE A 329 -8.13 -16.10 12.67
N LYS A 330 -9.02 -15.79 11.71
CA LYS A 330 -9.04 -14.49 11.05
C LYS A 330 -9.24 -13.35 12.04
N GLY A 331 -10.20 -13.44 12.96
CA GLY A 331 -10.44 -12.45 14.00
C GLY A 331 -9.23 -12.27 14.93
N ASN A 332 -8.61 -13.36 15.36
CA ASN A 332 -7.41 -13.34 16.20
C ASN A 332 -6.24 -12.66 15.47
N TYR A 333 -6.02 -12.98 14.19
CA TYR A 333 -4.96 -12.33 13.40
C TYR A 333 -5.22 -10.84 13.20
N CYS A 334 -6.47 -10.41 13.00
CA CYS A 334 -6.82 -8.99 12.98
C CYS A 334 -6.43 -8.30 14.29
N ASN A 335 -6.81 -8.88 15.43
CA ASN A 335 -6.50 -8.31 16.75
C ASN A 335 -4.99 -8.25 17.02
N GLU A 336 -4.22 -9.27 16.67
CA GLU A 336 -2.77 -9.28 16.84
C GLU A 336 -2.09 -8.19 15.98
N LEU A 337 -2.56 -7.99 14.76
CA LEU A 337 -2.08 -6.93 13.86
C LEU A 337 -2.43 -5.54 14.40
N LEU A 338 -3.66 -5.33 14.87
CA LEU A 338 -4.12 -4.08 15.48
C LEU A 338 -3.32 -3.75 16.73
N ASN A 339 -3.16 -4.71 17.65
CA ASN A 339 -2.35 -4.55 18.86
C ASN A 339 -0.91 -4.15 18.54
N THR A 340 -0.32 -4.72 17.48
CA THR A 340 1.04 -4.34 17.07
C THR A 340 1.10 -2.92 16.53
N LEU A 341 0.12 -2.47 15.73
CA LEU A 341 0.05 -1.10 15.24
C LEU A 341 -0.15 -0.10 16.38
N ASP A 342 -0.97 -0.45 17.38
CA ASP A 342 -1.21 0.40 18.56
C ASP A 342 0.04 0.47 19.44
N LEU A 343 0.75 -0.63 19.66
CA LEU A 343 2.03 -0.67 20.38
C LEU A 343 3.11 0.20 19.70
N LEU A 344 3.15 0.18 18.37
CA LEU A 344 4.03 1.05 17.60
C LEU A 344 3.61 2.53 17.66
N GLY A 345 2.37 2.84 18.06
CA GLY A 345 1.84 4.19 18.09
C GLY A 345 1.52 4.75 16.69
N CYS A 346 1.06 3.90 15.77
CA CYS A 346 0.81 4.29 14.37
C CYS A 346 -0.48 5.12 14.18
N GLY A 347 -1.30 5.27 15.23
CA GLY A 347 -2.56 6.02 15.19
C GLY A 347 -3.53 5.52 14.11
N ALA A 348 -4.28 6.44 13.53
CA ALA A 348 -5.27 6.15 12.49
C ALA A 348 -4.62 5.91 11.11
N CYS A 349 -3.66 4.99 11.01
CA CYS A 349 -2.98 4.68 9.76
C CYS A 349 -3.88 3.86 8.80
N LYS A 350 -3.63 3.94 7.49
CA LYS A 350 -4.40 3.21 6.47
C LYS A 350 -4.48 1.70 6.74
N LYS A 351 -3.36 1.07 7.13
CA LYS A 351 -3.32 -0.38 7.43
C LYS A 351 -4.26 -0.74 8.57
N LYS A 352 -4.37 0.11 9.61
CA LYS A 352 -5.35 -0.06 10.70
C LYS A 352 -6.78 -0.06 10.17
N GLY A 353 -7.13 0.87 9.30
CA GLY A 353 -8.46 0.93 8.68
C GLY A 353 -8.82 -0.34 7.90
N LEU A 354 -7.88 -0.87 7.10
CA LEU A 354 -8.09 -2.11 6.36
C LEU A 354 -8.30 -3.31 7.30
N ILE A 355 -7.51 -3.44 8.35
CA ILE A 355 -7.62 -4.54 9.31
C ILE A 355 -8.92 -4.44 10.13
N LEU A 356 -9.30 -3.24 10.56
CA LEU A 356 -10.59 -3.00 11.24
C LEU A 356 -11.76 -3.41 10.36
N TYR A 357 -11.72 -3.10 9.06
CA TYR A 357 -12.78 -3.52 8.15
C TYR A 357 -12.83 -5.04 7.98
N GLU A 358 -11.69 -5.73 7.89
CA GLU A 358 -11.64 -7.21 7.86
C GLU A 358 -12.18 -7.82 9.17
N LEU A 359 -11.88 -7.22 10.32
CA LEU A 359 -12.42 -7.63 11.62
C LEU A 359 -13.94 -7.44 11.67
N TYR A 360 -14.43 -6.26 11.25
CA TYR A 360 -15.86 -5.96 11.13
C TYR A 360 -16.59 -7.03 10.31
N ARG A 361 -16.08 -7.35 9.12
CA ARG A 361 -16.68 -8.34 8.22
C ARG A 361 -16.65 -9.76 8.83
N THR A 362 -15.59 -10.09 9.55
CA THR A 362 -15.48 -11.36 10.27
C THR A 362 -16.55 -11.48 11.37
N ASN A 363 -16.73 -10.41 12.13
CA ASN A 363 -17.75 -10.36 13.18
C ASN A 363 -19.17 -10.36 12.59
N GLU A 364 -19.41 -9.68 11.48
CA GLU A 364 -20.69 -9.68 10.76
C GLU A 364 -21.08 -11.12 10.33
N GLU A 365 -20.15 -11.89 9.78
CA GLU A 365 -20.38 -13.29 9.41
C GLU A 365 -20.67 -14.16 10.65
N LYS A 366 -19.90 -13.97 11.73
CA LYS A 366 -20.14 -14.69 13.00
C LYS A 366 -21.53 -14.39 13.55
N LEU A 367 -21.95 -13.13 13.61
CA LEU A 367 -23.30 -12.72 14.04
C LEU A 367 -24.39 -13.36 13.17
N SER A 368 -24.20 -13.38 11.85
CA SER A 368 -25.13 -14.04 10.93
C SER A 368 -25.29 -15.53 11.22
N ARG A 369 -24.21 -16.23 11.58
CA ARG A 369 -24.24 -17.65 11.96
C ARG A 369 -24.94 -17.88 13.29
N LEU A 370 -24.63 -17.06 14.31
CA LEU A 370 -25.32 -17.12 15.62
C LEU A 370 -26.83 -16.93 15.49
N ALA A 371 -27.27 -16.02 14.62
CA ALA A 371 -28.70 -15.79 14.37
C ALA A 371 -29.37 -16.95 13.62
N SER A 372 -28.63 -17.80 12.92
CA SER A 372 -29.15 -18.87 12.06
C SER A 372 -28.98 -20.28 12.62
N ARG A 373 -28.23 -20.47 13.73
CA ARG A 373 -27.92 -21.78 14.33
C ARG A 373 -28.17 -21.77 15.84
N PRO A 374 -28.43 -22.93 16.49
CA PRO A 374 -28.39 -23.04 17.94
C PRO A 374 -27.04 -22.60 18.51
N MET A 375 -27.03 -21.91 19.65
CA MET A 375 -25.80 -21.37 20.27
C MET A 375 -24.75 -22.46 20.56
N ASP A 376 -25.22 -23.67 20.93
CA ASP A 376 -24.32 -24.79 21.22
C ASP A 376 -23.55 -25.34 20.00
N ASP A 377 -23.97 -24.97 18.79
CA ASP A 377 -23.35 -25.40 17.52
C ASP A 377 -22.32 -24.37 16.98
N CYS A 378 -22.06 -23.27 17.72
CA CYS A 378 -21.14 -22.21 17.31
C CYS A 378 -19.87 -22.18 18.19
N GLU A 379 -18.70 -22.03 17.58
CA GLU A 379 -17.41 -21.91 18.28
C GLU A 379 -17.14 -20.49 18.82
N PHE A 380 -18.13 -19.60 18.88
CA PHE A 380 -18.01 -18.21 19.34
C PHE A 380 -19.31 -17.74 20.01
N SER A 381 -19.22 -16.73 20.88
CA SER A 381 -20.34 -16.15 21.62
C SER A 381 -20.64 -14.71 21.18
N GLU A 382 -21.85 -14.20 21.53
CA GLU A 382 -22.20 -12.79 21.32
C GLU A 382 -21.27 -11.84 22.10
N ALA A 383 -20.76 -12.25 23.25
CA ALA A 383 -19.85 -11.46 24.07
C ALA A 383 -18.53 -11.15 23.35
N ASP A 384 -18.11 -12.02 22.40
CA ASP A 384 -16.90 -11.83 21.60
C ASP A 384 -17.09 -10.77 20.50
N LEU A 385 -18.31 -10.28 20.28
CA LEU A 385 -18.71 -9.47 19.13
C LEU A 385 -19.22 -8.08 19.51
N ILE A 386 -18.95 -7.66 20.75
CA ILE A 386 -19.39 -6.37 21.29
C ILE A 386 -18.83 -5.23 20.44
N ASP A 387 -19.74 -4.31 20.05
CA ASP A 387 -19.45 -3.03 19.38
C ASP A 387 -18.90 -3.11 17.94
N ASN A 388 -19.43 -4.04 17.13
CA ASN A 388 -19.05 -4.15 15.71
C ASN A 388 -19.34 -2.87 14.91
N GLU A 389 -20.33 -2.06 15.32
CA GLU A 389 -20.61 -0.77 14.70
C GLU A 389 -19.51 0.27 14.96
N SER A 390 -18.88 0.26 16.14
CA SER A 390 -17.75 1.13 16.45
C SER A 390 -16.55 0.78 15.60
N ILE A 391 -16.28 -0.52 15.39
CA ILE A 391 -15.22 -1.00 14.50
C ILE A 391 -15.43 -0.47 13.06
N LEU A 392 -16.66 -0.58 12.54
CA LEU A 392 -16.97 -0.06 11.20
C LEU A 392 -16.81 1.46 11.12
N ARG A 393 -17.22 2.19 12.17
CA ARG A 393 -17.09 3.64 12.22
C ARG A 393 -15.62 4.06 12.17
N GLU A 394 -14.77 3.49 13.02
CA GLU A 394 -13.33 3.77 13.01
C GLU A 394 -12.69 3.40 11.66
N ALA A 395 -13.02 2.23 11.10
CA ALA A 395 -12.56 1.85 9.77
C ALA A 395 -12.96 2.88 8.71
N SER A 396 -14.20 3.39 8.75
CA SER A 396 -14.74 4.35 7.79
C SER A 396 -14.09 5.74 7.93
N GLU A 397 -13.79 6.18 9.14
CA GLU A 397 -13.07 7.43 9.38
C GLU A 397 -11.64 7.39 8.84
N ILE A 398 -11.03 6.20 8.81
CA ILE A 398 -9.68 6.01 8.29
C ILE A 398 -9.69 5.85 6.77
N LEU A 399 -10.54 4.97 6.23
CA LEU A 399 -10.52 4.59 4.80
C LEU A 399 -11.20 5.62 3.91
N GLN A 400 -12.27 6.29 4.40
CA GLN A 400 -12.97 7.33 3.63
C GLN A 400 -13.33 6.87 2.20
N GLU A 401 -12.90 7.64 1.19
CA GLU A 401 -13.09 7.37 -0.25
C GLU A 401 -11.86 6.69 -0.90
N ASP A 402 -11.02 6.02 -0.10
CA ASP A 402 -9.80 5.38 -0.62
C ASP A 402 -10.13 4.31 -1.68
N ILE A 403 -9.71 4.54 -2.92
CA ILE A 403 -9.91 3.58 -4.02
C ILE A 403 -9.25 2.22 -3.80
N ALA A 404 -8.30 2.13 -2.90
CA ALA A 404 -7.64 0.88 -2.52
C ALA A 404 -8.33 0.16 -1.36
N ALA A 405 -9.43 0.70 -0.82
CA ALA A 405 -10.28 -0.02 0.11
C ALA A 405 -11.01 -1.18 -0.62
N PRO A 406 -11.37 -2.26 0.10
CA PRO A 406 -12.07 -3.39 -0.50
C PRO A 406 -13.37 -2.96 -1.21
N GLU A 407 -13.70 -3.60 -2.34
CA GLU A 407 -14.87 -3.24 -3.16
C GLU A 407 -16.19 -3.30 -2.35
N ASP A 408 -16.35 -4.32 -1.52
CA ASP A 408 -17.51 -4.48 -0.65
C ASP A 408 -17.61 -3.40 0.45
N TYR A 409 -16.50 -2.75 0.81
CA TYR A 409 -16.49 -1.58 1.69
C TYR A 409 -17.27 -0.42 1.07
N HIS A 410 -16.98 -0.07 -0.18
CA HIS A 410 -17.66 1.03 -0.86
C HIS A 410 -19.16 0.77 -1.04
N CYS A 411 -19.54 -0.48 -1.34
CA CYS A 411 -20.96 -0.87 -1.40
C CYS A 411 -21.63 -0.74 -0.03
N LYS A 412 -20.99 -1.18 1.04
CA LYS A 412 -21.51 -1.14 2.40
C LYS A 412 -21.73 0.29 2.89
N ILE A 413 -20.76 1.17 2.67
CA ILE A 413 -20.87 2.59 3.10
C ILE A 413 -21.96 3.32 2.34
N ARG A 414 -22.11 3.12 1.03
CA ARG A 414 -23.20 3.69 0.24
C ARG A 414 -24.56 3.28 0.78
N ASN A 415 -24.79 2.00 1.00
CA ASN A 415 -26.03 1.49 1.53
C ASN A 415 -26.36 2.06 2.91
N ASN A 416 -25.37 2.18 3.80
CA ASN A 416 -25.55 2.78 5.11
C ASN A 416 -25.86 4.28 5.04
N HIS A 417 -25.30 5.00 4.09
CA HIS A 417 -25.60 6.42 3.88
C HIS A 417 -27.02 6.62 3.38
N GLU A 418 -27.48 5.85 2.42
CA GLU A 418 -28.84 5.88 1.88
C GLU A 418 -29.87 5.56 2.97
N ILE A 419 -29.63 4.54 3.80
CA ILE A 419 -30.51 4.18 4.93
C ILE A 419 -30.59 5.32 5.95
N ARG A 420 -29.46 5.97 6.29
CA ARG A 420 -29.46 7.11 7.24
C ARG A 420 -30.17 8.33 6.67
N THR A 421 -29.98 8.64 5.39
CA THR A 421 -30.67 9.75 4.73
C THR A 421 -32.18 9.52 4.71
N PHE A 422 -32.62 8.31 4.37
CA PHE A 422 -34.03 7.93 4.38
C PHE A 422 -34.66 7.96 5.79
N GLN A 423 -33.90 7.62 6.82
CA GLN A 423 -34.35 7.69 8.21
C GLN A 423 -34.39 9.13 8.75
N SER A 424 -33.48 10.01 8.31
CA SER A 424 -33.51 11.44 8.67
C SER A 424 -34.69 12.14 7.99
N GLU A 425 -34.94 11.90 6.71
CA GLU A 425 -36.09 12.42 5.98
C GLU A 425 -37.45 11.97 6.57
N LYS A 426 -37.52 10.69 7.02
CA LYS A 426 -38.72 10.20 7.73
C LYS A 426 -38.92 10.88 9.09
N ARG A 427 -37.84 11.20 9.81
CA ARG A 427 -37.94 11.92 11.11
C ARG A 427 -38.37 13.38 10.90
N GLU A 428 -37.83 14.05 9.90
CA GLU A 428 -38.22 15.42 9.56
C GLU A 428 -39.67 15.49 8.99
N GLY A 429 -40.08 14.52 8.17
CA GLY A 429 -41.44 14.40 7.66
C GLY A 429 -42.46 14.04 8.76
N SER A 430 -42.06 13.34 9.83
CA SER A 430 -42.95 13.05 10.97
C SER A 430 -43.10 14.24 11.94
N LEU A 431 -42.11 15.13 12.01
CA LEU A 431 -42.18 16.36 12.79
C LEU A 431 -43.02 17.45 12.12
N SER A 432 -43.07 17.48 10.78
CA SER A 432 -43.92 18.43 10.05
C SER A 432 -45.41 18.07 10.09
N ASN A 433 -45.74 16.81 10.35
CA ASN A 433 -47.16 16.36 10.50
C ASN A 433 -47.68 16.42 11.95
N ALA A 434 -46.86 16.84 12.91
CA ALA A 434 -47.26 17.01 14.33
C ALA A 434 -47.50 18.47 14.71
N VAL A 435 -47.47 19.41 13.75
CA VAL A 435 -47.70 20.86 13.93
C VAL A 435 -48.77 21.35 12.96
N MET A 436 -49.85 20.58 12.79
CA MET A 436 -51.12 21.08 12.24
C MET A 436 -52.26 20.74 13.18
#